data_7b86e8c9235cf9a07b454a6ee696470f
#
_entry.id   7b86e8c9235cf9a07b454a6ee696470f
#
_cell.length_a   1.000
_cell.length_b   1.000
_cell.length_c   1.000
_cell.angle_alpha   90.00
_cell.angle_beta   90.00
_cell.angle_gamma   90.00
#
_symmetry.space_group_name_H-M   'P 1'
#
loop_
_entity.id
_entity.type
_entity.pdbx_description
1 polymer ?
#
loop_
_entity_poly.entity_id
_entity_poly.type
_entity_poly.pdbx_seq_one_letter_code
_entity_poly.pdbx_strand_id
1 'polypeptide(L)'
;MATVTSLPVGIGQKHVGNLLISEGRTQFVFTEEYWKDPVRPVLGLHFEDTPGTSEPWVTGLPNWFENIVPEGTLREVVARTVGADVYSSLKILRAIGVDLPGAVVLGESFEAEAGTLDLLQLGSTHSHTKTWNFSLAGYFLKLSAVKKQGRITLPAYGEFGNCILKFPSASHPDLPLNEFWMMSLAQRMGFDVPEIF
;
A
#
# COMPACT_ATOMS: atom_id res chain seq x y z
N MET A 1 24.67 -12.94 -19.16
CA MET A 1 24.01 -11.63 -19.08
C MET A 1 23.06 -11.67 -17.90
N ALA A 2 23.12 -10.69 -17.00
CA ALA A 2 22.17 -10.62 -15.88
C ALA A 2 20.75 -10.42 -16.43
N THR A 3 19.80 -11.20 -15.93
CA THR A 3 18.39 -11.05 -16.33
C THR A 3 17.81 -9.82 -15.61
N VAL A 4 17.36 -8.83 -16.35
CA VAL A 4 16.64 -7.68 -15.82
C VAL A 4 15.15 -8.00 -15.86
N THR A 5 14.48 -7.94 -14.72
CA THR A 5 13.03 -8.04 -14.62
C THR A 5 12.46 -6.64 -14.47
N SER A 6 11.34 -6.35 -15.11
CA SER A 6 10.63 -5.07 -15.04
C SER A 6 9.32 -5.24 -14.28
N LEU A 7 9.03 -4.30 -13.38
CA LEU A 7 7.78 -4.23 -12.65
C LEU A 7 7.13 -2.86 -12.94
N PRO A 8 6.02 -2.83 -13.69
CA PRO A 8 5.35 -1.59 -14.04
C PRO A 8 4.88 -0.81 -12.80
N VAL A 9 4.97 0.51 -12.85
CA VAL A 9 4.51 1.43 -11.80
C VAL A 9 3.50 2.39 -12.41
N GLY A 10 2.33 2.51 -11.77
CA GLY A 10 1.26 3.40 -12.20
C GLY A 10 0.73 4.30 -11.09
N ILE A 11 -0.02 5.33 -11.46
CA ILE A 11 -0.89 6.10 -10.58
C ILE A 11 -2.31 5.95 -11.12
N GLY A 12 -3.16 5.25 -10.38
CA GLY A 12 -4.44 4.78 -10.90
C GLY A 12 -4.21 3.93 -12.15
N GLN A 13 -4.80 4.30 -13.27
CA GLN A 13 -4.64 3.59 -14.54
C GLN A 13 -3.50 4.14 -15.42
N LYS A 14 -2.80 5.18 -14.99
CA LYS A 14 -1.73 5.80 -15.78
C LYS A 14 -0.39 5.15 -15.49
N HIS A 15 0.23 4.56 -16.51
CA HIS A 15 1.59 4.05 -16.43
C HIS A 15 2.58 5.21 -16.27
N VAL A 16 3.39 5.16 -15.24
CA VAL A 16 4.35 6.23 -14.88
C VAL A 16 5.77 5.82 -15.20
N GLY A 17 6.12 4.58 -14.95
CA GLY A 17 7.48 4.09 -15.11
C GLY A 17 7.61 2.61 -14.78
N ASN A 18 8.84 2.15 -14.63
CA ASN A 18 9.17 0.77 -14.33
C ASN A 18 10.21 0.68 -13.22
N LEU A 19 9.97 -0.20 -12.26
CA LEU A 19 10.98 -0.63 -11.30
C LEU A 19 11.73 -1.80 -11.91
N LEU A 20 12.95 -1.55 -12.35
CA LEU A 20 13.86 -2.55 -12.90
C LEU A 20 14.56 -3.30 -11.77
N ILE A 21 14.71 -4.62 -11.92
CA ILE A 21 15.27 -5.50 -10.91
C ILE A 21 16.35 -6.36 -11.55
N SER A 22 17.56 -6.34 -10.99
CA SER A 22 18.68 -7.18 -11.43
C SER A 22 19.61 -7.46 -10.27
N GLU A 23 19.94 -8.73 -10.03
CA GLU A 23 20.93 -9.19 -9.04
C GLU A 23 20.78 -8.55 -7.63
N GLY A 24 19.53 -8.44 -7.14
CA GLY A 24 19.24 -7.86 -5.82
C GLY A 24 19.35 -6.33 -5.77
N ARG A 25 19.56 -5.69 -6.91
CA ARG A 25 19.52 -4.23 -7.07
C ARG A 25 18.27 -3.82 -7.81
N THR A 26 17.80 -2.61 -7.56
CA THR A 26 16.66 -2.03 -8.26
C THR A 26 16.98 -0.62 -8.76
N GLN A 27 16.27 -0.22 -9.81
CA GLN A 27 16.31 1.12 -10.37
C GLN A 27 14.91 1.50 -10.81
N PHE A 28 14.47 2.71 -10.51
CA PHE A 28 13.22 3.23 -11.06
C PHE A 28 13.50 4.12 -12.26
N VAL A 29 12.76 3.87 -13.34
CA VAL A 29 12.89 4.59 -14.61
C VAL A 29 11.50 5.02 -15.06
N PHE A 30 11.32 6.31 -15.30
CA PHE A 30 10.08 6.87 -15.85
C PHE A 30 9.90 6.52 -17.33
N THR A 31 8.65 6.50 -17.81
CA THR A 31 8.36 6.50 -19.24
C THR A 31 8.49 7.90 -19.83
N GLU A 32 8.84 7.99 -21.09
CA GLU A 32 8.85 9.28 -21.81
C GLU A 32 7.45 9.90 -21.91
N GLU A 33 6.43 9.07 -22.12
CA GLU A 33 5.02 9.49 -22.21
C GLU A 33 4.58 10.20 -20.94
N TYR A 34 5.00 9.70 -19.77
CA TYR A 34 4.66 10.32 -18.49
C TYR A 34 5.20 11.77 -18.43
N TRP A 35 6.47 11.99 -18.79
CA TRP A 35 7.07 13.33 -18.73
C TRP A 35 6.57 14.29 -19.82
N LYS A 36 6.13 13.78 -20.96
CA LYS A 36 5.56 14.58 -22.04
C LYS A 36 4.14 15.07 -21.77
N ASP A 37 3.43 14.47 -20.83
CA ASP A 37 2.07 14.85 -20.48
C ASP A 37 2.05 16.04 -19.50
N PRO A 38 1.56 17.21 -19.93
CA PRO A 38 1.55 18.42 -19.10
C PRO A 38 0.54 18.35 -17.93
N VAL A 39 -0.38 17.39 -17.96
CA VAL A 39 -1.40 17.16 -16.90
C VAL A 39 -1.17 15.85 -16.16
N ARG A 40 0.07 15.33 -16.21
CA ARG A 40 0.45 14.10 -15.51
C ARG A 40 0.22 14.22 -14.00
N PRO A 41 -0.24 13.16 -13.33
CA PRO A 41 -0.24 13.13 -11.89
C PRO A 41 1.20 13.11 -11.37
N VAL A 42 1.46 13.74 -10.23
CA VAL A 42 2.78 13.77 -9.59
C VAL A 42 2.97 12.49 -8.78
N LEU A 43 4.01 11.69 -9.11
CA LEU A 43 4.34 10.50 -8.34
C LEU A 43 4.90 10.85 -6.96
N GLY A 44 5.74 11.88 -6.90
CA GLY A 44 6.32 12.40 -5.67
C GLY A 44 7.17 13.63 -5.96
N LEU A 45 7.17 14.60 -5.05
CA LEU A 45 7.89 15.87 -5.23
C LEU A 45 9.40 15.66 -5.42
N HIS A 46 9.99 14.64 -4.79
CA HIS A 46 11.40 14.28 -4.99
C HIS A 46 11.78 14.13 -6.47
N PHE A 47 10.88 13.56 -7.29
CA PHE A 47 11.14 13.35 -8.71
C PHE A 47 10.97 14.63 -9.55
N GLU A 48 10.25 15.62 -9.03
CA GLU A 48 10.06 16.91 -9.70
C GLU A 48 11.29 17.81 -9.60
N ASP A 49 12.21 17.53 -8.66
CA ASP A 49 13.47 18.27 -8.53
C ASP A 49 14.44 17.97 -9.68
N THR A 50 14.32 16.78 -10.29
CA THR A 50 15.18 16.32 -11.39
C THR A 50 14.36 15.63 -12.49
N PRO A 51 13.50 16.37 -13.21
CA PRO A 51 12.57 15.81 -14.19
C PRO A 51 13.27 15.02 -15.29
N GLY A 52 12.74 13.86 -15.64
CA GLY A 52 13.24 13.03 -16.73
C GLY A 52 14.53 12.26 -16.43
N THR A 53 15.09 12.37 -15.23
CA THR A 53 16.25 11.58 -14.82
C THR A 53 15.81 10.23 -14.24
N SER A 54 16.61 9.19 -14.50
CA SER A 54 16.42 7.89 -13.87
C SER A 54 17.05 7.89 -12.48
N GLU A 55 16.40 7.24 -11.53
CA GLU A 55 17.00 6.94 -10.22
C GLU A 55 18.26 6.07 -10.40
N PRO A 56 19.26 6.18 -9.53
CA PRO A 56 20.42 5.30 -9.57
C PRO A 56 20.04 3.85 -9.20
N TRP A 57 20.85 2.88 -9.67
CA TRP A 57 20.74 1.50 -9.17
C TRP A 57 21.13 1.43 -7.70
N VAL A 58 20.22 0.93 -6.86
CA VAL A 58 20.43 0.75 -5.42
C VAL A 58 20.28 -0.71 -5.02
N THR A 59 20.93 -1.12 -3.93
CA THR A 59 20.67 -2.41 -3.29
C THR A 59 19.36 -2.33 -2.54
N GLY A 60 18.45 -3.29 -2.74
CA GLY A 60 17.09 -3.23 -2.17
C GLY A 60 16.16 -2.36 -3.01
N LEU A 61 15.40 -1.47 -2.38
CA LEU A 61 14.47 -0.55 -3.04
C LEU A 61 14.99 0.90 -2.99
N PRO A 62 14.69 1.74 -4.00
CA PRO A 62 14.87 3.19 -3.87
C PRO A 62 14.04 3.72 -2.69
N ASN A 63 14.55 4.74 -2.00
CA ASN A 63 13.96 5.26 -0.76
C ASN A 63 12.47 5.60 -0.87
N TRP A 64 12.05 6.14 -2.02
CA TRP A 64 10.64 6.46 -2.24
C TRP A 64 9.77 5.20 -2.19
N PHE A 65 10.21 4.09 -2.79
CA PHE A 65 9.50 2.81 -2.77
C PHE A 65 9.59 2.12 -1.40
N GLU A 66 10.70 2.27 -0.68
CA GLU A 66 10.83 1.73 0.68
C GLU A 66 9.80 2.40 1.62
N ASN A 67 9.53 3.70 1.45
CA ASN A 67 8.59 4.45 2.28
C ASN A 67 7.11 4.05 2.08
N ILE A 68 6.76 3.36 0.99
CA ILE A 68 5.40 2.85 0.77
C ILE A 68 5.24 1.37 1.16
N VAL A 69 6.32 0.69 1.54
CA VAL A 69 6.25 -0.65 2.12
C VAL A 69 5.69 -0.57 3.54
N PRO A 70 4.81 -1.48 3.95
CA PRO A 70 4.29 -1.52 5.32
C PRO A 70 5.41 -1.59 6.36
N GLU A 71 5.14 -1.05 7.54
CA GLU A 71 6.02 -1.08 8.71
C GLU A 71 5.37 -1.85 9.87
N GLY A 72 6.15 -2.15 10.90
CA GLY A 72 5.70 -2.73 12.15
C GLY A 72 4.91 -4.04 11.97
N THR A 73 3.86 -4.20 12.74
CA THR A 73 3.02 -5.41 12.76
C THR A 73 2.42 -5.74 11.39
N LEU A 74 2.05 -4.73 10.60
CA LEU A 74 1.50 -4.95 9.27
C LEU A 74 2.53 -5.60 8.34
N ARG A 75 3.78 -5.14 8.38
CA ARG A 75 4.89 -5.73 7.62
C ARG A 75 5.10 -7.20 7.97
N GLU A 76 5.06 -7.54 9.27
CA GLU A 76 5.20 -8.92 9.74
C GLU A 76 4.06 -9.81 9.23
N VAL A 77 2.81 -9.32 9.30
CA VAL A 77 1.63 -10.04 8.81
C VAL A 77 1.74 -10.30 7.31
N VAL A 78 2.06 -9.28 6.52
CA VAL A 78 2.21 -9.41 5.06
C VAL A 78 3.34 -10.38 4.74
N ALA A 79 4.53 -10.19 5.32
CA ALA A 79 5.69 -11.06 5.08
C ALA A 79 5.36 -12.53 5.36
N ARG A 80 4.71 -12.81 6.49
CA ARG A 80 4.26 -14.18 6.85
C ARG A 80 3.27 -14.75 5.85
N THR A 81 2.30 -13.93 5.42
CA THR A 81 1.25 -14.37 4.48
C THR A 81 1.81 -14.74 3.11
N VAL A 82 2.82 -14.01 2.65
CA VAL A 82 3.44 -14.25 1.32
C VAL A 82 4.67 -15.16 1.39
N GLY A 83 5.01 -15.68 2.56
CA GLY A 83 6.19 -16.53 2.75
C GLY A 83 7.51 -15.81 2.48
N ALA A 84 7.57 -14.50 2.78
CA ALA A 84 8.75 -13.69 2.63
C ALA A 84 9.42 -13.43 3.97
N ASP A 85 10.73 -13.16 3.93
CA ASP A 85 11.44 -12.59 5.06
C ASP A 85 10.94 -11.16 5.31
N VAL A 86 10.79 -10.78 6.59
CA VAL A 86 10.32 -9.44 7.00
C VAL A 86 11.21 -8.30 6.48
N TYR A 87 12.49 -8.60 6.24
CA TYR A 87 13.44 -7.64 5.67
C TYR A 87 13.44 -7.60 4.14
N SER A 88 12.67 -8.47 3.49
CA SER A 88 12.59 -8.54 2.02
C SER A 88 11.58 -7.53 1.47
N SER A 89 11.88 -6.22 1.57
CA SER A 89 10.99 -5.13 1.10
C SER A 89 10.48 -5.32 -0.33
N LEU A 90 11.35 -5.73 -1.26
CA LEU A 90 10.97 -5.96 -2.64
C LEU A 90 9.92 -7.09 -2.80
N LYS A 91 10.05 -8.19 -2.04
CA LYS A 91 9.07 -9.29 -2.08
C LYS A 91 7.73 -8.85 -1.50
N ILE A 92 7.78 -8.12 -0.38
CA ILE A 92 6.60 -7.54 0.26
C ILE A 92 5.91 -6.58 -0.70
N LEU A 93 6.65 -5.62 -1.27
CA LEU A 93 6.13 -4.64 -2.21
C LEU A 93 5.48 -5.30 -3.44
N ARG A 94 6.09 -6.33 -4.01
CA ARG A 94 5.50 -7.09 -5.13
C ARG A 94 4.20 -7.79 -4.77
N ALA A 95 4.08 -8.27 -3.54
CA ALA A 95 2.90 -8.99 -3.09
C ALA A 95 1.68 -8.08 -2.85
N ILE A 96 1.93 -6.84 -2.44
CA ILE A 96 0.87 -5.85 -2.16
C ILE A 96 0.77 -4.75 -3.23
N GLY A 97 1.54 -4.86 -4.31
CA GLY A 97 1.76 -3.78 -5.28
C GLY A 97 0.50 -3.18 -5.91
N VAL A 98 -0.58 -3.94 -5.94
CA VAL A 98 -1.88 -3.47 -6.44
C VAL A 98 -2.69 -2.68 -5.42
N ASP A 99 -2.28 -2.70 -4.15
CA ASP A 99 -2.98 -2.05 -3.03
C ASP A 99 -1.96 -1.33 -2.13
N LEU A 100 -1.36 -0.29 -2.66
CA LEU A 100 -0.38 0.56 -1.99
C LEU A 100 -1.05 1.84 -1.45
N PRO A 101 -0.40 2.53 -0.51
CA PRO A 101 -0.87 3.83 -0.05
C PRO A 101 -1.06 4.84 -1.20
N GLY A 102 -2.20 5.52 -1.19
CA GLY A 102 -2.56 6.48 -2.23
C GLY A 102 -3.08 5.81 -3.51
N ALA A 103 -2.74 6.37 -4.66
CA ALA A 103 -3.17 5.87 -5.97
C ALA A 103 -2.06 5.09 -6.72
N VAL A 104 -0.96 4.79 -6.05
CA VAL A 104 0.18 4.08 -6.64
C VAL A 104 -0.13 2.60 -6.79
N VAL A 105 0.21 2.03 -7.93
CA VAL A 105 0.02 0.61 -8.26
C VAL A 105 1.30 0.05 -8.84
N LEU A 106 1.70 -1.15 -8.41
CA LEU A 106 2.83 -1.89 -8.97
C LEU A 106 2.37 -3.26 -9.47
N GLY A 107 2.82 -3.66 -10.67
CA GLY A 107 2.58 -4.98 -11.26
C GLY A 107 1.70 -4.97 -12.48
N GLU A 108 1.60 -6.13 -13.16
CA GLU A 108 0.93 -6.27 -14.46
C GLU A 108 -0.59 -6.42 -14.38
N SER A 109 -1.18 -6.54 -13.20
CA SER A 109 -2.60 -6.90 -13.09
C SER A 109 -3.48 -5.69 -12.78
N PHE A 110 -3.93 -5.03 -13.83
CA PHE A 110 -5.15 -4.22 -13.78
C PHE A 110 -6.44 -5.07 -13.91
N GLU A 111 -6.29 -6.39 -14.03
CA GLU A 111 -7.38 -7.36 -14.20
C GLU A 111 -7.19 -8.54 -13.23
N ALA A 112 -7.65 -8.45 -12.00
CA ALA A 112 -7.78 -9.59 -11.12
C ALA A 112 -9.17 -9.59 -10.44
N GLU A 113 -9.80 -10.76 -10.43
CA GLU A 113 -11.15 -10.95 -9.90
C GLU A 113 -11.22 -10.71 -8.38
N ALA A 114 -12.30 -10.08 -7.95
CA ALA A 114 -12.60 -9.75 -6.57
C ALA A 114 -12.76 -10.98 -5.67
N GLY A 115 -12.01 -11.06 -4.59
CA GLY A 115 -12.17 -12.04 -3.53
C GLY A 115 -12.73 -11.42 -2.26
N THR A 116 -13.78 -12.02 -1.68
CA THR A 116 -14.32 -11.61 -0.38
C THR A 116 -13.52 -12.25 0.75
N LEU A 117 -13.06 -11.47 1.71
CA LEU A 117 -12.28 -11.92 2.86
C LEU A 117 -13.16 -12.13 4.09
N ASP A 118 -13.02 -13.29 4.74
CA ASP A 118 -13.61 -13.55 6.04
C ASP A 118 -12.63 -13.14 7.14
N LEU A 119 -12.97 -12.10 7.91
CA LEU A 119 -12.17 -11.55 9.01
C LEU A 119 -11.85 -12.56 10.11
N LEU A 120 -12.64 -13.63 10.23
CA LEU A 120 -12.46 -14.70 11.22
C LEU A 120 -11.29 -15.63 10.87
N GLN A 121 -10.75 -15.56 9.64
CA GLN A 121 -9.64 -16.41 9.19
C GLN A 121 -8.27 -15.77 9.34
N LEU A 122 -8.13 -14.59 9.92
CA LEU A 122 -6.83 -13.93 10.18
C LEU A 122 -5.87 -14.77 11.06
N GLY A 123 -6.35 -15.83 11.70
CA GLY A 123 -5.56 -16.73 12.55
C GLY A 123 -5.29 -18.14 11.99
N SER A 124 -5.82 -18.52 10.83
CA SER A 124 -5.70 -19.89 10.32
C SER A 124 -4.82 -19.96 9.04
N THR A 125 -3.77 -20.76 9.16
CA THR A 125 -2.84 -21.12 8.09
C THR A 125 -3.51 -22.06 7.09
N HIS A 126 -4.12 -21.55 6.03
CA HIS A 126 -4.33 -22.33 4.80
C HIS A 126 -4.32 -21.44 3.56
N SER A 127 -3.49 -21.87 2.62
CA SER A 127 -3.20 -21.35 1.30
C SER A 127 -4.45 -21.11 0.46
N HIS A 128 -4.67 -19.84 0.09
CA HIS A 128 -5.22 -19.43 -1.22
C HIS A 128 -4.80 -17.98 -1.44
N THR A 129 -4.41 -17.64 -2.65
CA THR A 129 -4.01 -16.29 -3.10
C THR A 129 -5.12 -15.27 -2.82
N LYS A 130 -5.19 -14.78 -1.58
CA LYS A 130 -6.10 -13.71 -1.18
C LYS A 130 -5.33 -12.41 -1.24
N THR A 131 -5.73 -11.54 -2.13
CA THR A 131 -5.23 -10.17 -2.21
C THR A 131 -5.78 -9.39 -1.01
N TRP A 132 -4.89 -8.85 -0.19
CA TRP A 132 -5.24 -8.08 1.00
C TRP A 132 -5.24 -6.61 0.64
N ASN A 133 -6.22 -5.84 1.08
CA ASN A 133 -6.24 -4.39 0.92
C ASN A 133 -5.53 -3.71 2.08
N PHE A 134 -4.23 -3.44 1.92
CA PHE A 134 -3.35 -2.86 2.93
C PHE A 134 -2.97 -1.40 2.66
N SER A 135 -3.77 -0.67 1.91
CA SER A 135 -3.46 0.67 1.38
C SER A 135 -3.21 1.78 2.41
N LEU A 136 -2.85 1.45 3.64
CA LEU A 136 -2.70 2.41 4.71
C LEU A 136 -1.32 2.33 5.36
N ALA A 137 -0.48 3.34 5.10
CA ALA A 137 0.82 3.50 5.74
C ALA A 137 0.72 3.69 7.26
N GLY A 138 1.72 3.26 8.01
CA GLY A 138 1.89 3.49 9.44
C GLY A 138 2.10 2.23 10.26
N TYR A 139 2.59 2.42 11.48
CA TYR A 139 3.09 1.38 12.39
C TYR A 139 2.01 0.42 12.92
N PHE A 140 0.81 0.95 13.21
CA PHE A 140 -0.28 0.15 13.80
C PHE A 140 -1.16 -0.48 12.74
N LEU A 141 -1.67 -1.69 13.03
CA LEU A 141 -2.56 -2.42 12.14
C LEU A 141 -3.84 -1.62 11.89
N LYS A 142 -4.10 -1.34 10.63
CA LYS A 142 -5.32 -0.71 10.14
C LYS A 142 -5.63 -1.25 8.74
N LEU A 143 -6.91 -1.33 8.41
CA LEU A 143 -7.38 -1.85 7.13
C LEU A 143 -8.34 -0.86 6.48
N SER A 144 -8.26 -0.73 5.17
CA SER A 144 -9.32 -0.11 4.39
C SER A 144 -10.55 -1.01 4.39
N ALA A 145 -11.73 -0.46 4.59
CA ALA A 145 -12.97 -1.21 4.66
C ALA A 145 -14.13 -0.45 4.02
N VAL A 146 -15.19 -1.18 3.70
CA VAL A 146 -16.44 -0.62 3.17
C VAL A 146 -17.54 -0.76 4.22
N LYS A 147 -18.08 0.36 4.68
CA LYS A 147 -19.27 0.43 5.53
C LYS A 147 -20.51 0.66 4.65
N LYS A 148 -21.40 -0.33 4.57
CA LYS A 148 -22.70 -0.23 3.88
C LYS A 148 -23.79 -0.80 4.78
N GLN A 149 -24.88 -0.03 5.00
CA GLN A 149 -26.06 -0.49 5.75
C GLN A 149 -25.73 -1.10 7.12
N GLY A 150 -24.80 -0.50 7.86
CA GLY A 150 -24.38 -0.99 9.18
C GLY A 150 -23.48 -2.22 9.17
N ARG A 151 -23.12 -2.74 8.01
CA ARG A 151 -22.15 -3.83 7.85
C ARG A 151 -20.80 -3.28 7.41
N ILE A 152 -19.74 -3.88 7.95
CA ILE A 152 -18.37 -3.57 7.58
C ILE A 152 -17.79 -4.80 6.87
N THR A 153 -17.29 -4.60 5.66
CA THR A 153 -16.66 -5.63 4.84
C THR A 153 -15.32 -5.10 4.33
N LEU A 154 -14.41 -5.99 4.00
CA LEU A 154 -13.21 -5.59 3.25
C LEU A 154 -13.60 -5.34 1.79
N PRO A 155 -13.03 -4.28 1.15
CA PRO A 155 -13.30 -4.02 -0.25
C PRO A 155 -12.83 -5.19 -1.11
N ALA A 156 -13.54 -5.43 -2.20
CA ALA A 156 -13.08 -6.33 -3.22
C ALA A 156 -11.83 -5.75 -3.93
N TYR A 157 -11.08 -6.60 -4.63
CA TYR A 157 -9.92 -6.16 -5.39
C TYR A 157 -10.28 -5.02 -6.36
N GLY A 158 -9.53 -3.91 -6.30
CA GLY A 158 -9.80 -2.72 -7.12
C GLY A 158 -10.92 -1.82 -6.62
N GLU A 159 -11.62 -2.16 -5.53
CA GLU A 159 -12.57 -1.26 -4.87
C GLU A 159 -11.89 -0.44 -3.77
N PHE A 160 -12.24 0.84 -3.68
CA PHE A 160 -11.80 1.71 -2.59
C PHE A 160 -12.69 1.56 -1.37
N GLY A 161 -12.07 1.47 -0.18
CA GLY A 161 -12.79 1.56 1.07
C GLY A 161 -13.33 2.97 1.32
N ASN A 162 -14.40 3.06 2.11
CA ASN A 162 -14.95 4.33 2.57
C ASN A 162 -14.75 4.56 4.08
N CYS A 163 -14.08 3.63 4.76
CA CYS A 163 -13.70 3.76 6.17
C CYS A 163 -12.39 3.04 6.46
N ILE A 164 -11.79 3.38 7.59
CA ILE A 164 -10.56 2.79 8.10
C ILE A 164 -10.88 2.05 9.40
N LEU A 165 -10.60 0.75 9.42
CA LEU A 165 -10.64 -0.05 10.65
C LEU A 165 -9.28 0.02 11.34
N LYS A 166 -9.26 0.35 12.62
CA LYS A 166 -8.06 0.37 13.44
C LYS A 166 -8.16 -0.68 14.54
N PHE A 167 -7.09 -1.40 14.77
CA PHE A 167 -7.05 -2.52 15.68
C PHE A 167 -6.17 -2.21 16.88
N PRO A 168 -6.52 -2.73 18.07
CA PRO A 168 -5.62 -2.68 19.21
C PRO A 168 -4.36 -3.50 18.93
N SER A 169 -3.25 -3.13 19.54
CA SER A 169 -2.03 -3.94 19.54
C SER A 169 -1.75 -4.45 20.97
N ALA A 170 -0.95 -5.51 21.09
CA ALA A 170 -0.58 -6.04 22.40
C ALA A 170 0.13 -5.00 23.28
N SER A 171 0.94 -4.12 22.66
CA SER A 171 1.66 -3.04 23.36
C SER A 171 0.83 -1.78 23.61
N HIS A 172 -0.25 -1.58 22.84
CA HIS A 172 -1.12 -0.40 22.92
C HIS A 172 -2.59 -0.81 22.71
N PRO A 173 -3.19 -1.53 23.67
CA PRO A 173 -4.57 -2.06 23.53
C PRO A 173 -5.63 -0.95 23.46
N ASP A 174 -5.39 0.17 24.11
CA ASP A 174 -6.34 1.28 24.18
C ASP A 174 -6.19 2.34 23.08
N LEU A 175 -5.26 2.14 22.14
CA LEU A 175 -4.98 3.12 21.10
C LEU A 175 -6.21 3.50 20.25
N PRO A 176 -7.02 2.54 19.72
CA PRO A 176 -8.22 2.88 18.98
C PRO A 176 -9.25 3.65 19.80
N LEU A 177 -9.40 3.28 21.08
CA LEU A 177 -10.31 3.96 22.00
C LEU A 177 -9.85 5.38 22.31
N ASN A 178 -8.56 5.57 22.55
CA ASN A 178 -7.99 6.90 22.77
C ASN A 178 -8.20 7.79 21.54
N GLU A 179 -7.98 7.29 20.34
CA GLU A 179 -8.22 8.03 19.10
C GLU A 179 -9.70 8.42 18.96
N PHE A 180 -10.61 7.48 19.21
CA PHE A 180 -12.06 7.76 19.22
C PHE A 180 -12.41 8.90 20.17
N TRP A 181 -11.90 8.89 21.40
CA TRP A 181 -12.16 9.94 22.37
C TRP A 181 -11.55 11.29 21.97
N MET A 182 -10.34 11.29 21.44
CA MET A 182 -9.70 12.53 20.99
C MET A 182 -10.41 13.15 19.80
N MET A 183 -10.85 12.36 18.84
CA MET A 183 -11.63 12.83 17.70
C MET A 183 -13.03 13.30 18.13
N SER A 184 -13.68 12.60 19.06
CA SER A 184 -14.95 13.03 19.65
C SER A 184 -14.82 14.37 20.37
N LEU A 185 -13.73 14.59 21.10
CA LEU A 185 -13.43 15.85 21.76
C LEU A 185 -13.22 16.98 20.73
N ALA A 186 -12.41 16.73 19.71
CA ALA A 186 -12.17 17.69 18.62
C ALA A 186 -13.48 18.10 17.94
N GLN A 187 -14.36 17.14 17.65
CA GLN A 187 -15.69 17.42 17.08
C GLN A 187 -16.54 18.32 17.99
N ARG A 188 -16.54 18.05 19.31
CA ARG A 188 -17.25 18.90 20.29
C ARG A 188 -16.66 20.31 20.41
N MET A 189 -15.39 20.47 20.11
CA MET A 189 -14.71 21.78 20.05
C MET A 189 -14.95 22.52 18.73
N GLY A 190 -15.71 21.94 17.79
CA GLY A 190 -16.05 22.55 16.52
C GLY A 190 -15.06 22.33 15.39
N PHE A 191 -14.10 21.39 15.56
CA PHE A 191 -13.23 20.99 14.46
C PHE A 191 -13.99 20.08 13.50
N ASP A 192 -13.68 20.22 12.21
CA ASP A 192 -14.15 19.29 11.18
C ASP A 192 -13.34 18.00 11.28
N VAL A 193 -14.02 16.91 11.65
CA VAL A 193 -13.41 15.58 11.80
C VAL A 193 -14.20 14.56 10.99
N PRO A 194 -13.57 13.50 10.46
CA PRO A 194 -14.26 12.41 9.81
C PRO A 194 -15.29 11.75 10.73
N GLU A 195 -16.30 11.08 10.13
CA GLU A 195 -17.24 10.25 10.90
C GLU A 195 -16.47 9.15 11.66
N ILE A 196 -16.74 9.05 12.95
CA ILE A 196 -16.17 8.02 13.84
C ILE A 196 -17.28 7.13 14.39
N PHE A 197 -17.04 5.84 14.58
CA PHE A 197 -18.02 4.86 15.05
C PHE A 197 -17.36 3.64 15.69
#